data_4e49c63d0b25df315a05bc2674c39192
#
_entry.id   4e49c63d0b25df315a05bc2674c39192
#
_cell.length_a   1.000
_cell.length_b   1.000
_cell.length_c   1.000
_cell.angle_alpha   90.00
_cell.angle_beta   90.00
_cell.angle_gamma   90.00
#
_symmetry.space_group_name_H-M   'P 1'
#
loop_
_entity.id
_entity.type
_entity.pdbx_description
1 polymer ?
#
loop_
_entity_poly.entity_id
_entity_poly.type
_entity_poly.pdbx_seq_one_letter_code
_entity_poly.pdbx_strand_id
1 'polypeptide(L)'
;DESIKDWDSLKNKEKGRTTLADELDTVPLTLPALMRAQKLQKRAARFGCGPEDAAGAARALDSAKAGWDEAQTQESAGELLLAAADAMRLAGVDAEEALTFAAKRFTQRLEADENETGTRRIHRLLE
;
A
#
# COMPACT_ATOMS: atom_id res chain seq x y z
N ASP A 1 15.89 -5.99 -18.26
CA ASP A 1 16.70 -6.95 -18.98
C ASP A 1 17.18 -8.05 -18.04
N GLU A 2 16.88 -9.29 -18.40
CA GLU A 2 17.22 -10.46 -17.57
C GLU A 2 18.71 -10.63 -17.34
N SER A 3 19.54 -10.35 -18.35
CA SER A 3 21.00 -10.50 -18.21
C SER A 3 21.57 -9.48 -17.20
N ILE A 4 21.01 -8.30 -17.12
CA ILE A 4 21.42 -7.28 -16.15
C ILE A 4 20.97 -7.70 -14.75
N LYS A 5 19.76 -8.24 -14.61
CA LYS A 5 19.26 -8.74 -13.34
C LYS A 5 20.09 -9.90 -12.81
N ASP A 6 20.46 -10.85 -13.67
CA ASP A 6 21.30 -11.98 -13.30
C ASP A 6 22.70 -11.52 -12.88
N TRP A 7 23.25 -10.56 -13.59
CA TRP A 7 24.53 -9.98 -13.29
C TRP A 7 24.54 -9.29 -11.92
N ASP A 8 23.50 -8.48 -11.67
CA ASP A 8 23.35 -7.80 -10.38
C ASP A 8 23.17 -8.78 -9.24
N SER A 9 22.41 -9.85 -9.43
CA SER A 9 22.23 -10.90 -8.42
C SER A 9 23.55 -11.61 -8.09
N LEU A 10 24.33 -11.96 -9.10
CA LEU A 10 25.64 -12.59 -8.92
C LEU A 10 26.60 -11.65 -8.19
N LYS A 11 26.62 -10.39 -8.60
CA LYS A 11 27.48 -9.37 -7.99
C LYS A 11 27.10 -9.14 -6.53
N ASN A 12 25.81 -9.14 -6.23
CA ASN A 12 25.33 -9.00 -4.87
C ASN A 12 25.74 -10.20 -4.00
N LYS A 13 25.65 -11.41 -4.53
CA LYS A 13 26.11 -12.63 -3.82
C LYS A 13 27.60 -12.58 -3.52
N GLU A 14 28.41 -12.20 -4.50
CA GLU A 14 29.86 -12.11 -4.35
C GLU A 14 30.28 -11.11 -3.28
N LYS A 15 29.52 -10.03 -3.13
CA LYS A 15 29.78 -8.99 -2.14
C LYS A 15 29.05 -9.21 -0.81
N GLY A 16 28.42 -10.37 -0.62
CA GLY A 16 27.63 -10.65 0.56
C GLY A 16 26.29 -9.92 0.59
N ARG A 17 25.84 -9.44 -0.56
CA ARG A 17 24.54 -8.77 -0.68
C ARG A 17 23.43 -9.78 -0.88
N THR A 18 22.24 -9.37 -0.50
CA THR A 18 21.05 -10.22 -0.52
C THR A 18 20.38 -10.26 -1.91
N THR A 19 19.66 -11.36 -2.19
CA THR A 19 18.76 -11.46 -3.33
C THR A 19 17.47 -10.69 -3.05
N LEU A 20 16.60 -10.55 -4.06
CA LEU A 20 15.28 -9.93 -3.86
C LEU A 20 14.49 -10.66 -2.78
N ALA A 21 14.47 -12.01 -2.82
CA ALA A 21 13.76 -12.79 -1.80
C ALA A 21 14.28 -12.50 -0.41
N ASP A 22 15.61 -12.46 -0.22
CA ASP A 22 16.23 -12.13 1.05
C ASP A 22 15.86 -10.72 1.51
N GLU A 23 15.87 -9.75 0.59
CA GLU A 23 15.50 -8.37 0.89
C GLU A 23 14.05 -8.27 1.36
N LEU A 24 13.14 -8.96 0.68
CA LEU A 24 11.72 -8.95 1.08
C LEU A 24 11.52 -9.61 2.43
N ASP A 25 12.28 -10.66 2.74
CA ASP A 25 12.20 -11.35 4.02
C ASP A 25 12.69 -10.49 5.20
N THR A 26 13.46 -9.44 4.95
CA THR A 26 13.89 -8.52 6.02
C THR A 26 12.76 -7.61 6.51
N VAL A 27 11.66 -7.53 5.78
CA VAL A 27 10.52 -6.69 6.20
C VAL A 27 9.70 -7.47 7.22
N PRO A 28 9.62 -6.99 8.48
CA PRO A 28 8.91 -7.74 9.53
C PRO A 28 7.43 -7.96 9.23
N LEU A 29 6.95 -9.16 9.56
CA LEU A 29 5.52 -9.50 9.42
C LEU A 29 4.65 -8.75 10.44
N THR A 30 5.26 -8.22 11.50
CA THR A 30 4.55 -7.53 12.57
C THR A 30 4.27 -6.06 12.29
N LEU A 31 4.80 -5.51 11.20
CA LEU A 31 4.52 -4.12 10.83
C LEU A 31 3.05 -3.93 10.46
N PRO A 32 2.50 -2.73 10.70
CA PRO A 32 1.17 -2.38 10.17
C PRO A 32 1.11 -2.62 8.66
N ALA A 33 -0.03 -3.06 8.17
CA ALA A 33 -0.16 -3.61 6.81
C ALA A 33 0.27 -2.64 5.69
N LEU A 34 -0.14 -1.39 5.75
CA LEU A 34 0.23 -0.41 4.72
C LEU A 34 1.70 -0.03 4.79
N MET A 35 2.24 0.05 5.99
CA MET A 35 3.67 0.28 6.20
C MET A 35 4.47 -0.88 5.62
N ARG A 36 4.05 -2.11 5.91
CA ARG A 36 4.70 -3.31 5.39
C ARG A 36 4.64 -3.33 3.85
N ALA A 37 3.47 -3.03 3.28
CA ALA A 37 3.28 -2.99 1.83
C ALA A 37 4.26 -2.02 1.17
N GLN A 38 4.38 -0.80 1.67
CA GLN A 38 5.27 0.20 1.07
C GLN A 38 6.76 -0.16 1.24
N LYS A 39 7.11 -0.78 2.36
CA LYS A 39 8.48 -1.27 2.54
C LYS A 39 8.82 -2.38 1.55
N LEU A 40 7.90 -3.32 1.33
CA LEU A 40 8.07 -4.37 0.33
C LEU A 40 8.20 -3.77 -1.08
N GLN A 41 7.34 -2.82 -1.41
CA GLN A 41 7.36 -2.15 -2.70
C GLN A 41 8.66 -1.38 -2.95
N LYS A 42 9.16 -0.69 -1.93
CA LYS A 42 10.42 0.03 -2.01
C LYS A 42 11.59 -0.92 -2.27
N ARG A 43 11.63 -2.04 -1.59
CA ARG A 43 12.68 -3.05 -1.80
C ARG A 43 12.56 -3.69 -3.17
N ALA A 44 11.35 -4.04 -3.60
CA ALA A 44 11.09 -4.59 -4.93
C ALA A 44 11.53 -3.62 -6.04
N ALA A 45 11.29 -2.32 -5.85
CA ALA A 45 11.68 -1.30 -6.82
C ALA A 45 13.19 -1.26 -7.06
N ARG A 46 14.00 -1.56 -6.05
CA ARG A 46 15.47 -1.63 -6.18
C ARG A 46 15.90 -2.74 -7.15
N PHE A 47 15.04 -3.73 -7.34
CA PHE A 47 15.29 -4.85 -8.26
C PHE A 47 14.49 -4.70 -9.57
N GLY A 48 14.01 -3.50 -9.85
CA GLY A 48 13.29 -3.22 -11.08
C GLY A 48 11.86 -3.75 -11.13
N CYS A 49 11.27 -4.06 -9.98
CA CYS A 49 9.91 -4.58 -9.90
C CYS A 49 8.92 -3.47 -9.54
N GLY A 50 7.80 -3.43 -10.25
CA GLY A 50 6.73 -2.46 -10.01
C GLY A 50 6.84 -1.24 -10.91
N PRO A 51 5.90 -0.29 -10.78
CA PRO A 51 5.88 0.91 -11.60
C PRO A 51 7.09 1.81 -11.30
N GLU A 52 7.64 2.40 -12.35
CA GLU A 52 8.84 3.24 -12.25
C GLU A 52 8.51 4.70 -11.99
N ASP A 53 7.30 5.13 -12.34
CA ASP A 53 6.90 6.54 -12.24
C ASP A 53 5.41 6.69 -11.87
N ALA A 54 5.01 7.93 -11.65
CA ALA A 54 3.64 8.24 -11.27
C ALA A 54 2.61 7.79 -12.32
N ALA A 55 2.94 7.89 -13.60
CA ALA A 55 2.04 7.47 -14.67
C ALA A 55 1.83 5.95 -14.66
N GLY A 56 2.90 5.19 -14.46
CA GLY A 56 2.82 3.73 -14.30
C GLY A 56 2.00 3.32 -13.09
N ALA A 57 2.21 4.00 -11.97
CA ALA A 57 1.45 3.77 -10.75
C ALA A 57 -0.03 4.08 -10.92
N ALA A 58 -0.36 5.16 -11.64
CA ALA A 58 -1.75 5.53 -11.92
C ALA A 58 -2.45 4.47 -12.78
N ARG A 59 -1.75 3.94 -13.79
CA ARG A 59 -2.30 2.86 -14.63
C ARG A 59 -2.55 1.59 -13.82
N ALA A 60 -1.61 1.24 -12.93
CA ALA A 60 -1.76 0.08 -12.06
C ALA A 60 -2.95 0.24 -11.11
N LEU A 61 -3.13 1.44 -10.58
CA LEU A 61 -4.25 1.76 -9.70
C LEU A 61 -5.58 1.67 -10.45
N ASP A 62 -5.65 2.23 -11.66
CA ASP A 62 -6.86 2.15 -12.51
C ASP A 62 -7.21 0.70 -12.83
N SER A 63 -6.21 -0.11 -13.15
CA SER A 63 -6.39 -1.53 -13.43
C SER A 63 -6.91 -2.29 -12.20
N ALA A 64 -6.33 -2.02 -11.04
CA ALA A 64 -6.75 -2.66 -9.79
C ALA A 64 -8.18 -2.24 -9.41
N LYS A 65 -8.53 -0.97 -9.64
CA LYS A 65 -9.89 -0.48 -9.41
C LYS A 65 -10.90 -1.18 -10.33
N ALA A 66 -10.54 -1.35 -11.60
CA ALA A 66 -11.39 -2.07 -12.55
C ALA A 66 -11.62 -3.52 -12.09
N GLY A 67 -10.59 -4.17 -11.58
CA GLY A 67 -10.69 -5.51 -11.02
C GLY A 67 -11.64 -5.57 -9.83
N TRP A 68 -11.59 -4.59 -8.96
CA TRP A 68 -12.51 -4.47 -7.83
C TRP A 68 -13.95 -4.24 -8.30
N ASP A 69 -14.15 -3.38 -9.30
CA ASP A 69 -15.48 -3.11 -9.84
C ASP A 69 -16.09 -4.35 -10.51
N GLU A 70 -15.24 -5.18 -11.14
CA GLU A 70 -15.67 -6.40 -11.80
C GLU A 70 -16.07 -7.50 -10.82
N ALA A 71 -15.28 -7.71 -9.76
CA ALA A 71 -15.53 -8.74 -8.76
C ALA A 71 -15.00 -8.28 -7.40
N GLN A 72 -15.91 -8.00 -6.49
CA GLN A 72 -15.59 -7.47 -5.16
C GLN A 72 -15.23 -8.59 -4.20
N THR A 73 -13.98 -9.00 -4.26
CA THR A 73 -13.42 -10.08 -3.46
C THR A 73 -12.32 -9.58 -2.55
N GLN A 74 -11.88 -10.40 -1.61
CA GLN A 74 -10.74 -10.08 -0.77
C GLN A 74 -9.49 -9.86 -1.61
N GLU A 75 -9.31 -10.68 -2.65
CA GLU A 75 -8.17 -10.56 -3.55
C GLU A 75 -8.17 -9.22 -4.30
N SER A 76 -9.28 -8.86 -4.94
CA SER A 76 -9.36 -7.60 -5.68
C SER A 76 -9.26 -6.38 -4.76
N ALA A 77 -9.80 -6.47 -3.54
CA ALA A 77 -9.65 -5.43 -2.53
C ALA A 77 -8.19 -5.24 -2.15
N GLY A 78 -7.48 -6.35 -1.92
CA GLY A 78 -6.05 -6.32 -1.58
C GLY A 78 -5.21 -5.70 -2.70
N GLU A 79 -5.49 -6.08 -3.94
CA GLU A 79 -4.79 -5.53 -5.10
C GLU A 79 -5.01 -4.02 -5.23
N LEU A 80 -6.23 -3.57 -4.99
CA LEU A 80 -6.55 -2.14 -5.03
C LEU A 80 -5.79 -1.36 -3.95
N LEU A 81 -5.79 -1.87 -2.72
CA LEU A 81 -5.08 -1.25 -1.63
C LEU A 81 -3.57 -1.22 -1.88
N LEU A 82 -3.03 -2.31 -2.42
CA LEU A 82 -1.61 -2.42 -2.74
C LEU A 82 -1.19 -1.42 -3.82
N ALA A 83 -1.99 -1.31 -4.89
CA ALA A 83 -1.74 -0.35 -5.96
C ALA A 83 -1.83 1.10 -5.46
N ALA A 84 -2.80 1.39 -4.60
CA ALA A 84 -2.94 2.72 -4.00
C ALA A 84 -1.72 3.06 -3.13
N ALA A 85 -1.26 2.11 -2.32
CA ALA A 85 -0.08 2.30 -1.48
C ALA A 85 1.17 2.60 -2.33
N ASP A 86 1.31 1.92 -3.47
CA ASP A 86 2.47 2.13 -4.34
C ASP A 86 2.45 3.49 -5.04
N ALA A 87 1.27 3.94 -5.47
CA ALA A 87 1.11 5.28 -6.03
C ALA A 87 1.51 6.35 -5.01
N MET A 88 1.13 6.15 -3.75
CA MET A 88 1.48 7.05 -2.66
C MET A 88 2.99 7.03 -2.38
N ARG A 89 3.60 5.85 -2.40
CA ARG A 89 5.05 5.70 -2.22
C ARG A 89 5.81 6.53 -3.25
N LEU A 90 5.42 6.42 -4.51
CA LEU A 90 6.06 7.19 -5.59
C LEU A 90 5.87 8.69 -5.45
N ALA A 91 4.79 9.11 -4.82
CA ALA A 91 4.53 10.52 -4.51
C ALA A 91 5.19 10.98 -3.20
N GLY A 92 5.90 10.10 -2.51
CA GLY A 92 6.55 10.44 -1.24
C GLY A 92 5.61 10.48 -0.05
N VAL A 93 4.46 9.82 -0.13
CA VAL A 93 3.46 9.81 0.93
C VAL A 93 3.46 8.46 1.65
N ASP A 94 3.55 8.51 2.97
CA ASP A 94 3.44 7.34 3.84
C ASP A 94 1.97 6.95 3.98
N ALA A 95 1.59 5.80 3.43
CA ALA A 95 0.20 5.36 3.39
C ALA A 95 -0.36 5.03 4.77
N GLU A 96 0.47 4.45 5.64
CA GLU A 96 0.04 4.10 7.01
C GLU A 96 -0.28 5.36 7.80
N GLU A 97 0.61 6.34 7.74
CA GLU A 97 0.42 7.63 8.40
C GLU A 97 -0.79 8.37 7.83
N ALA A 98 -0.92 8.39 6.50
CA ALA A 98 -2.04 9.05 5.83
C ALA A 98 -3.38 8.45 6.25
N LEU A 99 -3.48 7.13 6.32
CA LEU A 99 -4.72 6.47 6.72
C LEU A 99 -5.02 6.68 8.20
N THR A 100 -3.99 6.64 9.05
CA THR A 100 -4.12 6.91 10.48
C THR A 100 -4.71 8.31 10.69
N PHE A 101 -4.19 9.29 9.96
CA PHE A 101 -4.66 10.67 10.03
C PHE A 101 -6.10 10.79 9.49
N ALA A 102 -6.39 10.13 8.38
CA ALA A 102 -7.74 10.16 7.79
C ALA A 102 -8.78 9.52 8.70
N ALA A 103 -8.42 8.42 9.36
CA ALA A 103 -9.29 7.76 10.32
C ALA A 103 -9.61 8.67 11.51
N LYS A 104 -8.61 9.39 12.01
CA LYS A 104 -8.80 10.35 13.09
C LYS A 104 -9.76 11.48 12.67
N ARG A 105 -9.56 12.03 11.48
CA ARG A 105 -10.45 13.08 10.94
C ARG A 105 -11.86 12.56 10.75
N PHE A 106 -12.00 11.33 10.29
CA PHE A 106 -13.29 10.68 10.14
C PHE A 106 -14.04 10.60 11.48
N THR A 107 -13.35 10.16 12.54
CA THR A 107 -13.89 10.09 13.88
C THR A 107 -14.32 11.48 14.37
N GLN A 108 -13.47 12.48 14.18
CA GLN A 108 -13.76 13.85 14.59
C GLN A 108 -15.00 14.42 13.88
N ARG A 109 -15.16 14.13 12.58
CA ARG A 109 -16.35 14.56 11.83
C ARG A 109 -17.62 13.91 12.35
N LEU A 110 -17.57 12.63 12.68
CA LEU A 110 -18.70 11.93 13.24
C LEU A 110 -19.10 12.46 14.62
N GLU A 111 -18.10 12.76 15.45
CA GLU A 111 -18.33 13.37 16.77
C GLU A 111 -18.97 14.76 16.65
N ALA A 112 -18.49 15.57 15.72
CA ALA A 112 -19.04 16.90 15.46
C ALA A 112 -20.48 16.80 14.96
N ASP A 113 -20.76 15.89 14.02
CA ASP A 113 -22.11 15.65 13.51
C ASP A 113 -23.06 15.19 14.64
N GLU A 114 -22.58 14.34 15.52
CA GLU A 114 -23.36 13.87 16.67
C GLU A 114 -23.71 15.02 17.60
N ASN A 115 -22.76 15.88 17.88
CA ASN A 115 -22.97 17.06 18.73
C ASN A 115 -24.00 18.04 18.12
N GLU A 116 -24.03 18.16 16.78
CA GLU A 116 -24.99 19.03 16.08
C GLU A 116 -26.39 18.43 16.01
N THR A 117 -26.49 17.11 15.77
CA THR A 117 -27.77 16.45 15.53
C THR A 117 -28.36 15.79 16.78
N GLY A 118 -27.64 15.86 17.90
CA GLY A 118 -28.09 15.29 19.16
C GLY A 118 -28.04 13.75 19.15
N THR A 119 -29.02 13.13 19.80
CA THR A 119 -29.01 11.70 20.07
C THR A 119 -29.44 10.80 18.92
N ARG A 120 -29.82 11.35 17.77
CA ARG A 120 -30.34 10.57 16.63
C ARG A 120 -29.44 9.44 16.18
N ARG A 121 -28.13 9.70 16.05
CA ARG A 121 -27.17 8.70 15.57
C ARG A 121 -26.94 7.61 16.58
N ILE A 122 -26.91 7.98 17.84
CA ILE A 122 -26.77 7.01 18.94
C ILE A 122 -27.94 6.04 18.91
N HIS A 123 -29.16 6.52 18.73
CA HIS A 123 -30.33 5.68 18.61
C HIS A 123 -30.23 4.70 17.45
N ARG A 124 -29.73 5.13 16.28
CA ARG A 124 -29.54 4.24 15.13
C ARG A 124 -28.53 3.13 15.42
N LEU A 125 -27.47 3.44 16.12
CA LEU A 125 -26.46 2.45 16.45
C LEU A 125 -26.96 1.41 17.46
N LEU A 126 -27.89 1.80 18.32
CA LEU A 126 -28.47 0.90 19.32
C LEU A 126 -29.62 0.05 18.75
N GLU A 127 -30.20 0.43 17.65
CA GLU A 127 -31.22 -0.34 16.93
C GLU A 127 -30.59 -1.47 16.10
#